data_19518f3e36be0eb2d5a72ffadc7b3935
#
_entry.id   19518f3e36be0eb2d5a72ffadc7b3935
#
_cell.length_a   1.000
_cell.length_b   1.000
_cell.length_c   1.000
_cell.angle_alpha   90.00
_cell.angle_beta   90.00
_cell.angle_gamma   90.00
#
_symmetry.space_group_name_H-M   'P 1'
#
loop_
_entity.id
_entity.type
_entity.pdbx_description
1 polymer ?
#
loop_
_entity_poly.entity_id
_entity_poly.type
_entity_poly.pdbx_seq_one_letter_code
_entity_poly.pdbx_strand_id
1 'polypeptide(L)'
;MSKKYILILLFIFFLSLIILNTSITAVYATIYRVIDIEGNTIRVTTEAQMKLSEEEAGCILSPIQPDIVPVPPISKDISQVKGIVFEDRNVNGIQDVGEIGLPDILVSNGLTITITDESGSYLLPREGHFVFITTPSDYTPTTSWYKNLSETDYHFGLKFTPDKDSKQFTFVQITDIHLDAVEEHRIFFEKAIIEINKINPAFVIATGDLVLEAERVTISQAKEWYDIYSDSIKNLNVPVFNMVGNHDVVGIHYKKDISTEPGYNKEMYRDYFGPAYYSFDWSSYHCVVLDPNEFLDGNQFYKIPDYQVEWLRENLSYREGKPLLVFFHEPTISWEDRTEVLNLLDQHTTKMFSGHWHMDILIDSQGIPEQVTGALCGEWWRGDCVDGSPCGYRLIQVDEKNISSFYKGIGIERQINITSPEPLIYGETIITAQIYTEYPPLQEVRYQIDQGDVIPMKIEKGGLWDITTAIWDTTSVEEGYHTITIKARDQEELFSQQIEVKVSKGEIIPLGELAPHFKTYQGHLMNVQGRISFSLKDENNASGKEGILVIKDETGNAAILIGEYNALTLPACECNDLITAAVLPIKYCWKSIARKHKLMIALYTFRLPKRFIIWERLKPKGVYLLYLIKYGT
;
A
#
# COMPACT_ATOMS: atom_id res chain seq x y z
N MET A 1 46.65 6.80 5.04
CA MET A 1 45.85 7.00 3.81
C MET A 1 46.81 7.34 2.67
N SER A 2 46.79 6.61 1.56
CA SER A 2 47.71 6.85 0.45
C SER A 2 47.29 8.11 -0.31
N LYS A 3 48.26 8.80 -0.93
CA LYS A 3 48.04 10.01 -1.76
C LYS A 3 46.93 9.83 -2.82
N LYS A 4 46.65 8.61 -3.20
CA LYS A 4 45.60 8.26 -4.17
C LYS A 4 44.17 8.50 -3.65
N TYR A 5 43.93 8.30 -2.35
CA TYR A 5 42.61 8.55 -1.74
C TYR A 5 42.32 10.02 -1.49
N ILE A 6 43.36 10.81 -1.25
CA ILE A 6 43.23 12.27 -1.08
C ILE A 6 42.89 12.93 -2.42
N LEU A 7 43.42 12.42 -3.54
CA LEU A 7 43.11 12.95 -4.87
C LEU A 7 41.65 12.62 -5.30
N ILE A 8 41.14 11.44 -4.94
CA ILE A 8 39.76 11.05 -5.23
C ILE A 8 38.78 11.89 -4.41
N LEU A 9 39.03 12.15 -3.13
CA LEU A 9 38.21 13.00 -2.29
C LEU A 9 38.19 14.46 -2.73
N LEU A 10 39.34 15.00 -3.16
CA LEU A 10 39.43 16.35 -3.74
C LEU A 10 38.68 16.45 -5.07
N PHE A 11 38.72 15.39 -5.89
CA PHE A 11 38.02 15.35 -7.17
C PHE A 11 36.48 15.33 -6.97
N ILE A 12 35.98 14.57 -6.01
CA ILE A 12 34.56 14.54 -5.65
C ILE A 12 34.10 15.90 -5.08
N PHE A 13 34.94 16.56 -4.27
CA PHE A 13 34.63 17.88 -3.71
C PHE A 13 34.61 18.99 -4.77
N PHE A 14 35.51 18.93 -5.77
CA PHE A 14 35.52 19.89 -6.88
C PHE A 14 34.34 19.67 -7.85
N LEU A 15 33.92 18.43 -8.09
CA LEU A 15 32.74 18.12 -8.90
C LEU A 15 31.45 18.67 -8.26
N SER A 16 31.32 18.62 -6.95
CA SER A 16 30.19 19.18 -6.21
C SER A 16 30.11 20.71 -6.28
N LEU A 17 31.25 21.39 -6.40
CA LEU A 17 31.29 22.86 -6.52
C LEU A 17 30.98 23.38 -7.93
N ILE A 18 31.19 22.58 -8.98
CA ILE A 18 30.90 22.96 -10.37
C ILE A 18 29.41 22.80 -10.68
N ILE A 19 28.72 21.85 -10.03
CA ILE A 19 27.28 21.61 -10.18
C ILE A 19 26.44 22.74 -9.56
N LEU A 20 27.00 23.51 -8.62
CA LEU A 20 26.31 24.62 -7.94
C LEU A 20 26.25 25.93 -8.71
N ASN A 21 26.87 26.05 -9.88
CA ASN A 21 27.01 27.35 -10.57
C ASN A 21 26.55 27.42 -12.04
N THR A 22 25.84 26.40 -12.55
CA THR A 22 25.28 26.47 -13.91
C THR A 22 23.81 26.09 -13.92
N SER A 23 23.01 26.95 -14.55
CA SER A 23 21.58 26.80 -14.81
C SER A 23 21.24 25.39 -15.30
N ILE A 24 20.28 24.74 -14.65
CA ILE A 24 19.85 23.37 -14.86
C ILE A 24 19.28 23.23 -16.28
N THR A 25 20.07 22.66 -17.17
CA THR A 25 19.55 21.90 -18.29
C THR A 25 19.75 20.44 -17.91
N ALA A 26 18.66 19.70 -17.77
CA ALA A 26 18.71 18.28 -17.43
C ALA A 26 19.47 17.52 -18.52
N VAL A 27 20.67 17.05 -18.19
CA VAL A 27 21.42 16.13 -19.05
C VAL A 27 21.16 14.74 -18.51
N TYR A 28 20.39 13.95 -19.22
CA TYR A 28 20.26 12.52 -18.99
C TYR A 28 21.62 11.87 -19.25
N ALA A 29 22.31 11.43 -18.21
CA ALA A 29 23.54 10.67 -18.36
C ALA A 29 23.17 9.18 -18.49
N THR A 30 23.40 8.62 -19.68
CA THR A 30 23.26 7.17 -19.90
C THR A 30 24.47 6.48 -19.28
N ILE A 31 24.24 5.60 -18.32
CA ILE A 31 25.28 4.80 -17.67
C ILE A 31 25.40 3.46 -18.41
N TYR A 32 26.57 3.17 -18.96
CA TYR A 32 26.86 1.89 -19.58
C TYR A 32 27.61 1.00 -18.58
N ARG A 33 27.10 -0.20 -18.36
CA ARG A 33 27.76 -1.24 -17.57
C ARG A 33 28.40 -2.24 -18.51
N VAL A 34 29.70 -2.37 -18.45
CA VAL A 34 30.44 -3.39 -19.18
C VAL A 34 30.75 -4.54 -18.22
N ILE A 35 30.34 -5.74 -18.60
CA ILE A 35 30.51 -6.95 -17.80
C ILE A 35 31.43 -7.89 -18.60
N ASP A 36 32.40 -8.55 -17.94
CA ASP A 36 33.24 -9.57 -18.56
C ASP A 36 32.49 -10.90 -18.75
N ILE A 37 33.13 -11.82 -19.39
CA ILE A 37 32.55 -13.15 -19.67
C ILE A 37 32.31 -13.99 -18.41
N GLU A 38 32.83 -13.57 -17.27
CA GLU A 38 32.67 -14.20 -15.97
C GLU A 38 31.59 -13.50 -15.13
N GLY A 39 30.97 -12.44 -15.68
CA GLY A 39 29.90 -11.68 -15.00
C GLY A 39 30.38 -10.53 -14.13
N ASN A 40 31.67 -10.22 -14.07
CA ASN A 40 32.21 -9.13 -13.25
C ASN A 40 32.08 -7.77 -13.96
N THR A 41 31.80 -6.72 -13.23
CA THR A 41 31.76 -5.35 -13.77
C THR A 41 33.18 -4.85 -14.03
N ILE A 42 33.55 -4.64 -15.30
CA ILE A 42 34.87 -4.17 -15.70
C ILE A 42 34.96 -2.65 -15.63
N ARG A 43 33.89 -1.93 -16.03
CA ARG A 43 33.89 -0.47 -16.07
C ARG A 43 32.49 0.10 -16.10
N VAL A 44 32.29 1.23 -15.40
CA VAL A 44 31.11 2.10 -15.54
C VAL A 44 31.60 3.46 -16.03
N THR A 45 31.16 3.90 -17.20
CA THR A 45 31.49 5.23 -17.72
C THR A 45 30.24 5.93 -18.19
N THR A 46 30.15 7.23 -17.95
CA THR A 46 29.16 8.11 -18.54
C THR A 46 29.79 8.94 -19.66
N GLU A 47 29.03 9.28 -20.67
CA GLU A 47 29.52 10.10 -21.79
C GLU A 47 30.05 11.47 -21.33
N ALA A 48 29.50 12.03 -20.25
CA ALA A 48 29.97 13.25 -19.64
C ALA A 48 31.36 13.12 -18.97
N GLN A 49 31.68 11.96 -18.36
CA GLN A 49 32.99 11.71 -17.78
C GLN A 49 34.08 11.49 -18.83
N MET A 50 33.73 10.98 -20.00
CA MET A 50 34.68 10.84 -21.12
C MET A 50 35.08 12.21 -21.66
N LYS A 51 34.17 13.17 -21.82
CA LYS A 51 34.49 14.54 -22.30
C LYS A 51 35.34 15.33 -21.31
N LEU A 52 35.06 15.23 -20.01
CA LEU A 52 35.87 15.87 -18.97
C LEU A 52 37.31 15.33 -18.88
N SER A 53 37.50 14.02 -19.11
CA SER A 53 38.83 13.42 -19.08
C SER A 53 39.70 13.80 -20.28
N GLU A 54 39.13 14.14 -21.43
CA GLU A 54 39.82 14.60 -22.61
C GLU A 54 40.27 16.08 -22.52
N GLU A 55 39.48 16.93 -21.89
CA GLU A 55 39.78 18.38 -21.78
C GLU A 55 40.77 18.74 -20.64
N GLU A 56 40.77 18.02 -19.51
CA GLU A 56 41.62 18.35 -18.37
C GLU A 56 42.94 17.59 -18.27
N ALA A 57 43.11 16.48 -18.93
CA ALA A 57 44.28 15.62 -18.73
C ALA A 57 45.44 15.90 -19.65
N GLY A 58 45.30 16.68 -20.72
CA GLY A 58 46.37 16.94 -21.67
C GLY A 58 47.00 15.67 -22.30
N CYS A 59 46.41 14.52 -22.09
CA CYS A 59 46.79 13.24 -22.64
C CYS A 59 45.80 12.86 -23.73
N ILE A 60 46.27 12.87 -24.96
CA ILE A 60 45.55 12.31 -26.10
C ILE A 60 45.50 10.79 -25.87
N LEU A 61 44.44 10.30 -25.27
CA LEU A 61 44.08 8.90 -25.37
C LEU A 61 43.44 8.75 -26.74
N SER A 62 44.22 8.17 -27.70
CA SER A 62 43.63 7.73 -28.94
C SER A 62 42.41 6.87 -28.62
N PRO A 63 41.27 7.12 -29.28
CA PRO A 63 40.12 6.24 -29.10
C PRO A 63 40.57 4.86 -29.51
N ILE A 64 40.66 3.92 -28.56
CA ILE A 64 40.68 2.52 -28.88
C ILE A 64 39.30 2.31 -29.50
N GLN A 65 39.23 2.31 -30.83
CA GLN A 65 38.09 1.68 -31.50
C GLN A 65 38.06 0.25 -30.94
N PRO A 66 37.02 -0.17 -30.21
CA PRO A 66 36.85 -1.58 -29.98
C PRO A 66 36.73 -2.16 -31.39
N ASP A 67 37.66 -3.05 -31.80
CA ASP A 67 37.37 -3.99 -32.84
C ASP A 67 36.08 -4.68 -32.39
N ILE A 68 34.95 -4.20 -32.91
CA ILE A 68 33.70 -4.90 -32.84
C ILE A 68 33.93 -6.13 -33.74
N VAL A 69 34.58 -7.13 -33.18
CA VAL A 69 34.39 -8.49 -33.67
C VAL A 69 32.88 -8.67 -33.53
N PRO A 70 32.15 -8.86 -34.64
CA PRO A 70 30.74 -9.21 -34.52
C PRO A 70 30.75 -10.50 -33.70
N VAL A 71 30.41 -10.39 -32.44
CA VAL A 71 30.04 -11.55 -31.64
C VAL A 71 28.91 -12.14 -32.46
N PRO A 72 29.07 -13.36 -33.02
CA PRO A 72 27.96 -14.01 -33.70
C PRO A 72 26.82 -13.91 -32.72
N PRO A 73 25.58 -13.55 -33.15
CA PRO A 73 24.46 -13.53 -32.25
C PRO A 73 24.55 -14.84 -31.50
N ILE A 74 24.83 -14.78 -30.22
CA ILE A 74 24.58 -15.91 -29.34
C ILE A 74 23.10 -16.12 -29.57
N SER A 75 22.75 -17.07 -30.41
CA SER A 75 21.46 -17.68 -30.35
C SER A 75 21.45 -18.30 -28.94
N LYS A 76 21.05 -17.50 -27.93
CA LYS A 76 20.40 -18.08 -26.78
C LYS A 76 19.29 -18.88 -27.45
N ASP A 77 19.48 -20.19 -27.45
CA ASP A 77 18.36 -21.10 -27.61
C ASP A 77 17.49 -20.82 -26.38
N ILE A 78 16.68 -19.75 -26.50
CA ILE A 78 15.78 -19.34 -25.44
C ILE A 78 14.81 -20.49 -25.41
N SER A 79 15.01 -21.40 -24.45
CA SER A 79 14.11 -22.51 -24.26
C SER A 79 12.73 -21.89 -24.06
N GLN A 80 11.79 -22.31 -24.87
CA GLN A 80 10.43 -21.75 -24.85
C GLN A 80 9.55 -22.63 -23.97
N VAL A 81 8.62 -21.99 -23.29
CA VAL A 81 7.48 -22.65 -22.63
C VAL A 81 6.32 -22.62 -23.58
N LYS A 82 5.68 -23.76 -23.75
CA LYS A 82 4.45 -23.92 -24.52
C LYS A 82 3.38 -24.62 -23.70
N GLY A 83 2.14 -24.25 -23.91
CA GLY A 83 1.01 -24.86 -23.23
C GLY A 83 -0.29 -24.59 -23.97
N ILE A 84 -1.37 -25.03 -23.40
CA ILE A 84 -2.73 -24.84 -23.90
C ILE A 84 -3.58 -24.34 -22.74
N VAL A 85 -4.42 -23.34 -22.98
CA VAL A 85 -5.54 -23.00 -22.10
C VAL A 85 -6.78 -23.64 -22.70
N PHE A 86 -7.54 -24.41 -21.91
CA PHE A 86 -8.65 -25.21 -22.42
C PHE A 86 -9.88 -25.12 -21.51
N GLU A 87 -11.08 -25.36 -22.11
CA GLU A 87 -12.33 -25.48 -21.36
C GLU A 87 -12.40 -26.86 -20.69
N ASP A 88 -12.13 -26.93 -19.39
CA ASP A 88 -12.23 -28.15 -18.59
C ASP A 88 -13.67 -28.33 -18.09
N ARG A 89 -14.46 -29.07 -18.84
CA ARG A 89 -15.89 -29.24 -18.58
C ARG A 89 -16.20 -30.20 -17.44
N ASN A 90 -15.35 -31.19 -17.23
CA ASN A 90 -15.54 -32.21 -16.21
C ASN A 90 -14.75 -31.90 -14.91
N VAL A 91 -13.96 -30.82 -14.90
CA VAL A 91 -13.21 -30.31 -13.73
C VAL A 91 -12.16 -31.34 -13.22
N ASN A 92 -11.50 -32.05 -14.14
CA ASN A 92 -10.47 -33.01 -13.77
C ASN A 92 -9.02 -32.47 -13.93
N GLY A 93 -8.87 -31.27 -14.50
CA GLY A 93 -7.58 -30.59 -14.71
C GLY A 93 -6.76 -31.12 -15.90
N ILE A 94 -7.35 -31.98 -16.74
CA ILE A 94 -6.71 -32.61 -17.89
C ILE A 94 -7.55 -32.32 -19.14
N GLN A 95 -6.90 -31.92 -20.24
CA GLN A 95 -7.63 -31.72 -21.48
C GLN A 95 -8.07 -33.06 -22.08
N ASP A 96 -9.37 -33.36 -22.03
CA ASP A 96 -9.97 -34.57 -22.58
C ASP A 96 -10.37 -34.41 -24.04
N VAL A 97 -10.65 -35.55 -24.70
CA VAL A 97 -11.13 -35.55 -26.07
C VAL A 97 -12.50 -34.86 -26.14
N GLY A 98 -12.57 -33.79 -26.91
CA GLY A 98 -13.78 -32.96 -27.08
C GLY A 98 -13.79 -31.67 -26.22
N GLU A 99 -12.81 -31.48 -25.36
CA GLU A 99 -12.59 -30.21 -24.70
C GLU A 99 -11.76 -29.28 -25.60
N ILE A 100 -12.30 -28.08 -25.79
CA ILE A 100 -11.73 -27.10 -26.74
C ILE A 100 -10.68 -26.23 -26.10
N GLY A 101 -9.67 -25.80 -26.88
CA GLY A 101 -8.80 -24.74 -26.50
C GLY A 101 -9.54 -23.42 -26.45
N LEU A 102 -9.12 -22.54 -25.54
CA LEU A 102 -9.70 -21.20 -25.33
C LEU A 102 -8.79 -20.14 -25.96
N PRO A 103 -9.24 -19.44 -27.01
CA PRO A 103 -8.49 -18.33 -27.59
C PRO A 103 -8.54 -17.09 -26.71
N ASP A 104 -7.71 -16.11 -27.06
CA ASP A 104 -7.69 -14.75 -26.49
C ASP A 104 -7.42 -14.68 -24.97
N ILE A 105 -6.84 -15.75 -24.38
CA ILE A 105 -6.45 -15.76 -22.98
C ILE A 105 -5.03 -15.19 -22.86
N LEU A 106 -4.85 -14.19 -21.99
CA LEU A 106 -3.53 -13.65 -21.67
C LEU A 106 -2.74 -14.65 -20.85
N VAL A 107 -1.52 -14.92 -21.30
CA VAL A 107 -0.55 -15.76 -20.58
C VAL A 107 0.74 -15.00 -20.43
N SER A 108 1.31 -14.99 -19.24
CA SER A 108 2.50 -14.23 -18.89
C SER A 108 3.55 -15.08 -18.19
N ASN A 109 4.83 -14.70 -18.33
CA ASN A 109 5.92 -15.18 -17.48
C ASN A 109 6.38 -14.13 -16.45
N GLY A 110 5.63 -13.02 -16.32
CA GLY A 110 5.96 -11.87 -15.50
C GLY A 110 6.82 -10.81 -16.19
N LEU A 111 7.41 -11.12 -17.35
CA LEU A 111 8.23 -10.18 -18.14
C LEU A 111 7.63 -9.92 -19.52
N THR A 112 7.00 -10.94 -20.09
CA THR A 112 6.37 -10.91 -21.41
C THR A 112 4.95 -11.44 -21.29
N ILE A 113 4.04 -10.90 -22.10
CA ILE A 113 2.67 -11.37 -22.24
C ILE A 113 2.47 -11.92 -23.65
N THR A 114 1.71 -12.99 -23.79
CA THR A 114 1.22 -13.52 -25.06
C THR A 114 -0.27 -13.81 -24.95
N ILE A 115 -0.90 -14.05 -26.09
CA ILE A 115 -2.34 -14.42 -26.17
C ILE A 115 -2.43 -15.81 -26.74
N THR A 116 -3.36 -16.63 -26.25
CA THR A 116 -3.65 -17.94 -26.83
C THR A 116 -4.28 -17.79 -28.22
N ASP A 117 -3.89 -18.67 -29.14
CA ASP A 117 -4.47 -18.76 -30.48
C ASP A 117 -5.84 -19.46 -30.48
N GLU A 118 -6.45 -19.62 -31.67
CA GLU A 118 -7.78 -20.28 -31.84
C GLU A 118 -7.83 -21.71 -31.29
N SER A 119 -6.67 -22.38 -31.13
CA SER A 119 -6.57 -23.71 -30.52
C SER A 119 -6.31 -23.68 -29.02
N GLY A 120 -6.25 -22.49 -28.41
CA GLY A 120 -5.89 -22.28 -27.01
C GLY A 120 -4.38 -22.38 -26.77
N SER A 121 -3.56 -22.54 -27.81
CA SER A 121 -2.12 -22.73 -27.67
C SER A 121 -1.38 -21.41 -27.48
N TYR A 122 -0.30 -21.44 -26.70
CA TYR A 122 0.57 -20.28 -26.48
C TYR A 122 2.05 -20.67 -26.44
N LEU A 123 2.91 -19.66 -26.62
CA LEU A 123 4.35 -19.79 -26.60
C LEU A 123 4.95 -18.56 -25.89
N LEU A 124 5.82 -18.79 -24.90
CA LEU A 124 6.53 -17.76 -24.15
C LEU A 124 8.03 -18.08 -24.03
N PRO A 125 8.90 -17.07 -23.89
CA PRO A 125 10.28 -17.28 -23.43
C PRO A 125 10.29 -17.97 -22.05
N ARG A 126 11.21 -18.91 -21.82
CA ARG A 126 11.40 -19.55 -20.52
C ARG A 126 12.23 -18.63 -19.63
N GLU A 127 11.59 -17.58 -19.12
CA GLU A 127 12.19 -16.54 -18.29
C GLU A 127 11.26 -16.24 -17.10
N GLY A 128 11.80 -15.62 -16.02
CA GLY A 128 11.05 -15.36 -14.80
C GLY A 128 10.98 -16.55 -13.85
N HIS A 129 9.95 -16.62 -13.04
CA HIS A 129 9.74 -17.68 -12.03
C HIS A 129 8.54 -18.57 -12.37
N PHE A 130 7.53 -18.01 -13.02
CA PHE A 130 6.23 -18.63 -13.26
C PHE A 130 5.79 -18.45 -14.70
N VAL A 131 4.83 -19.26 -15.10
CA VAL A 131 3.89 -18.98 -16.18
C VAL A 131 2.50 -18.88 -15.55
N PHE A 132 1.74 -17.86 -15.86
CA PHE A 132 0.42 -17.63 -15.29
C PHE A 132 -0.53 -16.99 -16.30
N ILE A 133 -1.83 -17.20 -16.06
CA ILE A 133 -2.90 -16.67 -16.91
C ILE A 133 -3.60 -15.48 -16.23
N THR A 134 -4.07 -14.51 -17.02
CA THR A 134 -5.13 -13.62 -16.60
C THR A 134 -6.45 -14.37 -16.73
N THR A 135 -7.02 -14.78 -15.59
CA THR A 135 -8.29 -15.53 -15.59
C THR A 135 -9.42 -14.62 -16.07
N PRO A 136 -10.15 -15.00 -17.15
CA PRO A 136 -11.29 -14.22 -17.63
C PRO A 136 -12.46 -14.20 -16.63
N SER A 137 -13.30 -13.18 -16.73
CA SER A 137 -14.43 -12.96 -15.80
C SER A 137 -15.45 -14.07 -15.76
N ASP A 138 -15.70 -14.73 -16.89
CA ASP A 138 -16.69 -15.79 -17.05
C ASP A 138 -16.15 -17.21 -16.85
N TYR A 139 -14.90 -17.32 -16.37
CA TYR A 139 -14.25 -18.60 -16.12
C TYR A 139 -13.75 -18.75 -14.69
N THR A 140 -13.67 -19.99 -14.23
CA THR A 140 -13.00 -20.38 -12.97
C THR A 140 -11.87 -21.35 -13.27
N PRO A 141 -10.66 -21.14 -12.76
CA PRO A 141 -9.57 -22.10 -12.90
C PRO A 141 -9.92 -23.45 -12.26
N THR A 142 -9.70 -24.53 -13.00
CA THR A 142 -9.80 -25.92 -12.51
C THR A 142 -8.44 -26.51 -12.20
N THR A 143 -7.38 -25.91 -12.75
CA THR A 143 -5.99 -26.11 -12.36
C THR A 143 -5.48 -24.88 -11.59
N SER A 144 -4.24 -24.92 -11.06
CA SER A 144 -3.62 -23.66 -10.61
C SER A 144 -3.58 -22.65 -11.77
N TRP A 145 -3.87 -21.38 -11.50
CA TRP A 145 -3.80 -20.28 -12.47
C TRP A 145 -2.36 -19.85 -12.78
N TYR A 146 -1.38 -20.40 -12.06
CA TYR A 146 0.05 -20.24 -12.31
C TYR A 146 0.77 -21.59 -12.21
N LYS A 147 1.90 -21.71 -12.88
CA LYS A 147 2.80 -22.87 -12.86
C LYS A 147 4.22 -22.39 -12.63
N ASN A 148 4.97 -23.09 -11.78
CA ASN A 148 6.39 -22.79 -11.59
C ASN A 148 7.20 -23.22 -12.82
N LEU A 149 8.21 -22.44 -13.22
CA LEU A 149 9.07 -22.80 -14.37
C LEU A 149 9.88 -24.08 -14.17
N SER A 150 9.96 -24.63 -12.95
CA SER A 150 10.50 -25.96 -12.68
C SER A 150 9.57 -27.11 -13.11
N GLU A 151 8.30 -26.84 -13.35
CA GLU A 151 7.33 -27.82 -13.83
C GLU A 151 7.57 -28.20 -15.29
N THR A 152 6.92 -29.25 -15.75
CA THR A 152 7.00 -29.74 -17.14
C THR A 152 5.68 -29.60 -17.89
N ASP A 153 4.61 -29.35 -17.17
CA ASP A 153 3.26 -29.16 -17.71
C ASP A 153 2.80 -27.71 -17.46
N TYR A 154 2.47 -27.03 -18.55
CA TYR A 154 2.03 -25.63 -18.55
C TYR A 154 0.62 -25.49 -19.17
N HIS A 155 -0.23 -26.53 -19.05
CA HIS A 155 -1.61 -26.46 -19.46
C HIS A 155 -2.48 -25.86 -18.33
N PHE A 156 -3.48 -25.05 -18.72
CA PHE A 156 -4.40 -24.41 -17.81
C PHE A 156 -5.84 -24.80 -18.17
N GLY A 157 -6.52 -25.45 -17.22
CA GLY A 157 -7.93 -25.77 -17.33
C GLY A 157 -8.81 -24.67 -16.76
N LEU A 158 -9.84 -24.26 -17.49
CA LEU A 158 -10.81 -23.26 -17.11
C LEU A 158 -12.22 -23.82 -17.28
N LYS A 159 -13.06 -23.68 -16.26
CA LYS A 159 -14.48 -24.00 -16.33
C LYS A 159 -15.29 -22.75 -16.63
N PHE A 160 -16.16 -22.80 -17.62
CA PHE A 160 -17.10 -21.72 -17.92
C PHE A 160 -18.10 -21.52 -16.77
N THR A 161 -18.18 -20.32 -16.23
CA THR A 161 -19.00 -19.93 -15.07
C THR A 161 -19.59 -18.53 -15.29
N PRO A 162 -20.62 -18.42 -16.17
CA PRO A 162 -21.17 -17.12 -16.62
C PRO A 162 -21.77 -16.28 -15.48
N ASP A 163 -22.15 -16.89 -14.35
CA ASP A 163 -22.69 -16.18 -13.19
C ASP A 163 -21.67 -15.24 -12.53
N LYS A 164 -20.37 -15.43 -12.80
CA LYS A 164 -19.33 -14.51 -12.36
C LYS A 164 -19.35 -13.16 -13.11
N ASP A 165 -19.97 -13.09 -14.27
CA ASP A 165 -20.13 -11.86 -15.04
C ASP A 165 -21.30 -11.00 -14.55
N SER A 166 -21.77 -11.22 -13.33
CA SER A 166 -22.77 -10.34 -12.69
C SER A 166 -22.22 -8.94 -12.56
N LYS A 167 -22.96 -7.94 -13.06
CA LYS A 167 -22.60 -6.52 -12.94
C LYS A 167 -22.61 -6.00 -11.50
N GLN A 168 -23.19 -6.78 -10.60
CA GLN A 168 -23.25 -6.50 -9.16
C GLN A 168 -22.54 -7.61 -8.41
N PHE A 169 -21.51 -7.26 -7.67
CA PHE A 169 -20.79 -8.18 -6.81
C PHE A 169 -20.21 -7.48 -5.58
N THR A 170 -19.90 -8.25 -4.57
CA THR A 170 -19.20 -7.78 -3.38
C THR A 170 -17.89 -8.52 -3.27
N PHE A 171 -16.81 -7.83 -2.94
CA PHE A 171 -15.57 -8.47 -2.51
C PHE A 171 -15.10 -7.90 -1.17
N VAL A 172 -14.20 -8.62 -0.53
CA VAL A 172 -13.63 -8.25 0.76
C VAL A 172 -12.15 -7.99 0.60
N GLN A 173 -11.68 -6.87 1.13
CA GLN A 173 -10.25 -6.62 1.32
C GLN A 173 -9.88 -6.85 2.78
N ILE A 174 -8.91 -7.73 3.00
CA ILE A 174 -8.19 -7.90 4.26
C ILE A 174 -6.75 -7.44 4.06
N THR A 175 -6.13 -6.86 5.07
CA THR A 175 -4.75 -6.34 4.99
C THR A 175 -4.11 -6.33 6.36
N ASP A 176 -2.78 -6.29 6.40
CA ASP A 176 -2.03 -6.15 7.65
C ASP A 176 -2.53 -7.15 8.71
N ILE A 177 -2.52 -8.42 8.31
CA ILE A 177 -3.02 -9.51 9.14
C ILE A 177 -2.00 -9.84 10.23
N HIS A 178 -0.71 -9.77 9.88
CA HIS A 178 0.41 -10.02 10.79
C HIS A 178 0.21 -11.28 11.64
N LEU A 179 -0.19 -12.38 10.96
CA LEU A 179 -0.49 -13.63 11.64
C LEU A 179 0.79 -14.32 12.12
N ASP A 180 0.73 -14.89 13.32
CA ASP A 180 1.81 -15.63 13.94
C ASP A 180 1.30 -16.88 14.65
N ALA A 181 2.15 -17.51 15.48
CA ALA A 181 1.82 -18.72 16.23
C ALA A 181 1.03 -18.45 17.53
N VAL A 182 0.72 -17.19 17.85
CA VAL A 182 -0.05 -16.83 19.06
C VAL A 182 -1.50 -17.27 18.87
N GLU A 183 -2.02 -18.04 19.81
CA GLU A 183 -3.35 -18.66 19.70
C GLU A 183 -4.47 -17.62 19.63
N GLU A 184 -4.38 -16.54 20.39
CA GLU A 184 -5.36 -15.45 20.40
C GLU A 184 -5.45 -14.74 19.05
N HIS A 185 -4.33 -14.56 18.36
CA HIS A 185 -4.29 -13.95 17.01
C HIS A 185 -4.97 -14.86 15.98
N ARG A 186 -4.71 -16.16 16.06
CA ARG A 186 -5.32 -17.18 15.21
C ARG A 186 -6.83 -17.25 15.40
N ILE A 187 -7.31 -17.32 16.64
CA ILE A 187 -8.74 -17.33 16.98
C ILE A 187 -9.42 -16.06 16.45
N PHE A 188 -8.76 -14.91 16.56
CA PHE A 188 -9.32 -13.66 16.06
C PHE A 188 -9.41 -13.64 14.53
N PHE A 189 -8.40 -14.15 13.84
CA PHE A 189 -8.44 -14.30 12.39
C PHE A 189 -9.50 -15.31 11.94
N GLU A 190 -9.65 -16.44 12.62
CA GLU A 190 -10.73 -17.40 12.37
C GLU A 190 -12.12 -16.76 12.50
N LYS A 191 -12.30 -15.87 13.49
CA LYS A 191 -13.55 -15.10 13.63
C LYS A 191 -13.82 -14.23 12.40
N ALA A 192 -12.81 -13.54 11.88
CA ALA A 192 -12.93 -12.77 10.64
C ALA A 192 -13.35 -13.67 9.46
N ILE A 193 -12.73 -14.83 9.31
CA ILE A 193 -13.05 -15.81 8.26
C ILE A 193 -14.53 -16.26 8.37
N ILE A 194 -15.00 -16.54 9.58
CA ILE A 194 -16.41 -16.94 9.81
C ILE A 194 -17.36 -15.81 9.38
N GLU A 195 -17.07 -14.56 9.74
CA GLU A 195 -17.89 -13.42 9.34
C GLU A 195 -17.87 -13.21 7.82
N ILE A 196 -16.69 -13.29 7.18
CA ILE A 196 -16.54 -13.17 5.73
C ILE A 196 -17.33 -14.28 5.00
N ASN A 197 -17.29 -15.51 5.51
CA ASN A 197 -18.07 -16.62 4.93
C ASN A 197 -19.58 -16.38 5.05
N LYS A 198 -20.08 -15.74 6.11
CA LYS A 198 -21.49 -15.36 6.22
C LYS A 198 -21.89 -14.30 5.18
N ILE A 199 -20.98 -13.35 4.89
CA ILE A 199 -21.19 -12.32 3.86
C ILE A 199 -21.22 -12.96 2.47
N ASN A 200 -20.49 -14.06 2.27
CA ASN A 200 -20.36 -14.78 1.02
C ASN A 200 -19.97 -13.87 -0.16
N PRO A 201 -18.82 -13.17 -0.08
CA PRO A 201 -18.37 -12.28 -1.15
C PRO A 201 -18.00 -13.07 -2.42
N ALA A 202 -17.83 -12.38 -3.53
CA ALA A 202 -17.35 -12.97 -4.78
C ALA A 202 -15.91 -13.51 -4.66
N PHE A 203 -15.07 -12.76 -3.94
CA PHE A 203 -13.68 -13.13 -3.61
C PHE A 203 -13.19 -12.34 -2.40
N VAL A 204 -12.07 -12.78 -1.85
CA VAL A 204 -11.28 -12.04 -0.87
C VAL A 204 -9.96 -11.63 -1.51
N ILE A 205 -9.51 -10.40 -1.27
CA ILE A 205 -8.18 -9.94 -1.63
C ILE A 205 -7.41 -9.57 -0.36
N ALA A 206 -6.25 -10.22 -0.18
CA ALA A 206 -5.36 -9.99 0.95
C ALA A 206 -4.20 -9.09 0.51
N THR A 207 -4.26 -7.80 0.89
CA THR A 207 -3.35 -6.78 0.39
C THR A 207 -2.05 -6.67 1.18
N GLY A 208 -1.42 -7.80 1.49
CA GLY A 208 -0.07 -7.88 2.06
C GLY A 208 -0.01 -7.85 3.59
N ASP A 209 1.20 -8.04 4.09
CA ASP A 209 1.53 -8.24 5.51
C ASP A 209 0.69 -9.37 6.10
N LEU A 210 0.79 -10.53 5.44
CA LEU A 210 0.05 -11.75 5.76
C LEU A 210 0.53 -12.35 7.09
N VAL A 211 1.86 -12.31 7.29
CA VAL A 211 2.55 -12.84 8.48
C VAL A 211 3.25 -11.73 9.26
N LEU A 212 3.61 -12.00 10.52
CA LEU A 212 3.98 -10.96 11.49
C LEU A 212 5.18 -10.10 11.07
N GLU A 213 6.39 -10.61 11.05
CA GLU A 213 7.64 -9.88 10.72
C GLU A 213 8.64 -10.89 10.12
N ALA A 214 8.29 -11.51 8.99
CA ALA A 214 9.13 -12.54 8.38
C ALA A 214 10.52 -12.01 7.99
N GLU A 215 10.65 -10.72 7.72
CA GLU A 215 11.91 -10.07 7.37
C GLU A 215 12.95 -10.11 8.51
N ARG A 216 12.53 -10.35 9.75
CA ARG A 216 13.38 -10.31 10.95
C ARG A 216 13.68 -11.67 11.57
N VAL A 217 13.13 -12.74 11.02
CA VAL A 217 13.20 -14.08 11.61
C VAL A 217 13.93 -15.07 10.70
N THR A 218 14.13 -16.30 11.19
CA THR A 218 14.71 -17.39 10.42
C THR A 218 13.71 -17.95 9.41
N ILE A 219 14.23 -18.64 8.38
CA ILE A 219 13.40 -19.36 7.40
C ILE A 219 12.40 -20.30 8.09
N SER A 220 12.84 -21.04 9.11
CA SER A 220 11.96 -21.98 9.83
C SER A 220 10.83 -21.28 10.57
N GLN A 221 11.09 -20.13 11.18
CA GLN A 221 10.07 -19.36 11.89
C GLN A 221 9.08 -18.71 10.93
N ALA A 222 9.59 -18.13 9.84
CA ALA A 222 8.74 -17.57 8.80
C ALA A 222 7.84 -18.67 8.20
N LYS A 223 8.42 -19.84 7.91
CA LYS A 223 7.66 -20.97 7.37
C LYS A 223 6.52 -21.41 8.29
N GLU A 224 6.74 -21.46 9.61
CA GLU A 224 5.67 -21.76 10.57
C GLU A 224 4.50 -20.77 10.44
N TRP A 225 4.78 -19.47 10.32
CA TRP A 225 3.73 -18.45 10.17
C TRP A 225 3.02 -18.55 8.82
N TYR A 226 3.77 -18.80 7.74
CA TYR A 226 3.20 -19.04 6.41
C TYR A 226 2.30 -20.29 6.37
N ASP A 227 2.71 -21.39 7.05
CA ASP A 227 1.89 -22.59 7.17
C ASP A 227 0.57 -22.27 7.89
N ILE A 228 0.63 -21.52 9.01
CA ILE A 228 -0.55 -21.11 9.79
C ILE A 228 -1.49 -20.24 8.93
N TYR A 229 -0.96 -19.23 8.24
CA TYR A 229 -1.76 -18.35 7.39
C TYR A 229 -2.40 -19.15 6.24
N SER A 230 -1.59 -19.94 5.52
CA SER A 230 -2.06 -20.75 4.39
C SER A 230 -3.15 -21.74 4.80
N ASP A 231 -3.01 -22.36 5.98
CA ASP A 231 -4.04 -23.28 6.48
C ASP A 231 -5.31 -22.55 6.92
N SER A 232 -5.18 -21.36 7.50
CA SER A 232 -6.32 -20.55 7.93
C SER A 232 -7.18 -20.09 6.73
N ILE A 233 -6.57 -19.56 5.67
CA ILE A 233 -7.32 -19.04 4.50
C ILE A 233 -8.04 -20.13 3.69
N LYS A 234 -7.65 -21.41 3.83
CA LYS A 234 -8.38 -22.53 3.22
C LYS A 234 -9.81 -22.69 3.77
N ASN A 235 -10.10 -22.08 4.92
CA ASN A 235 -11.44 -22.06 5.51
C ASN A 235 -12.35 -20.98 4.90
N LEU A 236 -11.85 -20.13 4.01
CA LEU A 236 -12.68 -19.23 3.20
C LEU A 236 -13.36 -20.02 2.09
N ASN A 237 -14.67 -19.79 1.94
CA ASN A 237 -15.51 -20.50 0.95
C ASN A 237 -15.42 -19.92 -0.47
N VAL A 238 -14.61 -18.89 -0.66
CA VAL A 238 -14.47 -18.10 -1.88
C VAL A 238 -13.00 -17.99 -2.29
N PRO A 239 -12.68 -17.66 -3.55
CA PRO A 239 -11.31 -17.45 -3.99
C PRO A 239 -10.60 -16.37 -3.17
N VAL A 240 -9.33 -16.62 -2.84
CA VAL A 240 -8.46 -15.66 -2.15
C VAL A 240 -7.32 -15.27 -3.09
N PHE A 241 -7.16 -13.97 -3.31
CA PHE A 241 -6.04 -13.39 -4.04
C PHE A 241 -5.07 -12.77 -3.03
N ASN A 242 -3.86 -13.34 -2.95
CA ASN A 242 -2.83 -12.86 -2.03
C ASN A 242 -1.88 -11.91 -2.75
N MET A 243 -1.34 -10.95 -2.02
CA MET A 243 -0.21 -10.15 -2.46
C MET A 243 0.82 -10.03 -1.34
N VAL A 244 2.04 -9.69 -1.73
CA VAL A 244 3.17 -9.57 -0.81
C VAL A 244 3.19 -8.18 -0.17
N GLY A 245 3.35 -8.12 1.15
CA GLY A 245 3.67 -6.91 1.89
C GLY A 245 5.15 -6.88 2.31
N ASN A 246 5.56 -5.81 2.96
CA ASN A 246 6.95 -5.65 3.36
C ASN A 246 7.36 -6.59 4.52
N HIS A 247 6.42 -7.06 5.32
CA HIS A 247 6.66 -8.03 6.39
C HIS A 247 6.57 -9.49 5.94
N ASP A 248 6.17 -9.73 4.69
CA ASP A 248 6.12 -11.08 4.12
C ASP A 248 7.47 -11.53 3.55
N VAL A 249 8.45 -10.64 3.47
CA VAL A 249 9.75 -10.88 2.84
C VAL A 249 10.72 -11.48 3.85
N VAL A 250 11.16 -12.72 3.63
CA VAL A 250 11.85 -13.48 4.68
C VAL A 250 13.32 -13.09 4.87
N GLY A 251 13.70 -12.80 6.10
CA GLY A 251 15.08 -12.77 6.57
C GLY A 251 15.96 -11.59 6.14
N ILE A 252 15.43 -10.63 5.37
CA ILE A 252 16.23 -9.51 4.82
C ILE A 252 16.81 -8.59 5.91
N HIS A 253 16.19 -8.53 7.07
CA HIS A 253 16.64 -7.79 8.25
C HIS A 253 17.03 -8.71 9.41
N TYR A 254 17.19 -10.00 9.14
CA TYR A 254 17.65 -10.93 10.15
C TYR A 254 19.11 -10.65 10.52
N LYS A 255 19.46 -10.84 11.79
CA LYS A 255 20.78 -10.49 12.35
C LYS A 255 21.95 -11.26 11.74
N LYS A 256 21.68 -12.43 11.15
CA LYS A 256 22.68 -13.27 10.48
C LYS A 256 22.37 -13.27 9.00
N ASP A 257 23.39 -13.34 8.18
CA ASP A 257 23.23 -13.53 6.75
C ASP A 257 22.67 -14.93 6.47
N ILE A 258 21.47 -14.98 5.92
CA ILE A 258 20.76 -16.18 5.48
C ILE A 258 20.34 -16.07 4.01
N SER A 259 20.96 -15.15 3.27
CA SER A 259 20.58 -14.83 1.90
C SER A 259 20.74 -16.01 0.92
N THR A 260 21.50 -17.04 1.30
CA THR A 260 21.67 -18.26 0.50
C THR A 260 20.75 -19.41 0.91
N GLU A 261 19.95 -19.23 1.95
CA GLU A 261 19.02 -20.26 2.40
C GLU A 261 17.77 -20.27 1.51
N PRO A 262 17.26 -21.46 1.10
CA PRO A 262 15.98 -21.55 0.39
C PRO A 262 14.83 -20.91 1.17
N GLY A 263 13.99 -20.16 0.48
CA GLY A 263 12.88 -19.41 1.10
C GLY A 263 13.25 -17.98 1.54
N TYR A 264 14.50 -17.54 1.29
CA TYR A 264 14.92 -16.16 1.56
C TYR A 264 14.22 -15.14 0.66
N ASN A 265 14.05 -13.93 1.15
CA ASN A 265 13.41 -12.83 0.42
C ASN A 265 11.98 -13.20 0.02
N LYS A 266 11.54 -12.95 -1.19
CA LYS A 266 10.20 -13.26 -1.72
C LYS A 266 10.05 -14.74 -2.14
N GLU A 267 11.09 -15.57 -2.02
CA GLU A 267 11.03 -16.96 -2.48
C GLU A 267 9.95 -17.74 -1.71
N MET A 268 9.89 -17.61 -0.38
CA MET A 268 8.86 -18.27 0.43
C MET A 268 7.44 -17.82 0.03
N TYR A 269 7.20 -16.53 -0.13
CA TYR A 269 5.91 -16.02 -0.63
C TYR A 269 5.53 -16.69 -1.96
N ARG A 270 6.49 -16.75 -2.89
CA ARG A 270 6.29 -17.36 -4.22
C ARG A 270 5.97 -18.85 -4.15
N ASP A 271 6.58 -19.57 -3.22
CA ASP A 271 6.35 -20.99 -3.02
C ASP A 271 4.92 -21.28 -2.50
N TYR A 272 4.36 -20.38 -1.68
CA TYR A 272 3.01 -20.54 -1.13
C TYR A 272 1.91 -19.98 -2.05
N PHE A 273 2.14 -18.84 -2.69
CA PHE A 273 1.08 -18.05 -3.32
C PHE A 273 1.33 -17.71 -4.80
N GLY A 274 2.52 -18.02 -5.33
CA GLY A 274 2.85 -17.79 -6.73
C GLY A 274 3.34 -16.39 -7.04
N PRO A 275 2.96 -15.81 -8.20
CA PRO A 275 3.44 -14.51 -8.64
C PRO A 275 3.13 -13.39 -7.65
N ALA A 276 4.11 -12.50 -7.43
CA ALA A 276 3.95 -11.34 -6.54
C ALA A 276 3.15 -10.20 -7.21
N TYR A 277 3.07 -10.20 -8.54
CA TYR A 277 2.23 -9.30 -9.32
C TYR A 277 1.58 -10.07 -10.47
N TYR A 278 0.34 -9.75 -10.77
CA TYR A 278 -0.49 -10.48 -11.73
C TYR A 278 -1.78 -9.71 -12.02
N SER A 279 -2.60 -10.23 -12.94
CA SER A 279 -3.93 -9.70 -13.22
C SER A 279 -4.97 -10.81 -13.32
N PHE A 280 -6.23 -10.44 -13.13
CA PHE A 280 -7.40 -11.27 -13.37
C PHE A 280 -8.58 -10.38 -13.72
N ASP A 281 -9.55 -10.93 -14.44
CA ASP A 281 -10.81 -10.24 -14.71
C ASP A 281 -11.90 -10.72 -13.76
N TRP A 282 -12.72 -9.77 -13.33
CA TRP A 282 -13.93 -10.07 -12.56
C TRP A 282 -15.08 -9.19 -13.02
N SER A 283 -16.16 -9.80 -13.50
CA SER A 283 -17.24 -9.04 -14.12
C SER A 283 -16.69 -8.14 -15.25
N SER A 284 -17.07 -6.88 -15.28
CA SER A 284 -16.58 -5.91 -16.25
C SER A 284 -15.24 -5.28 -15.91
N TYR A 285 -14.59 -5.66 -14.82
CA TYR A 285 -13.36 -5.05 -14.33
C TYR A 285 -12.13 -5.87 -14.68
N HIS A 286 -11.06 -5.16 -15.00
CA HIS A 286 -9.71 -5.72 -15.02
C HIS A 286 -9.03 -5.41 -13.68
N CYS A 287 -8.62 -6.44 -12.96
CA CYS A 287 -8.01 -6.36 -11.65
C CYS A 287 -6.51 -6.56 -11.78
N VAL A 288 -5.72 -5.62 -11.27
CA VAL A 288 -4.26 -5.66 -11.33
C VAL A 288 -3.69 -5.65 -9.92
N VAL A 289 -2.82 -6.60 -9.63
CA VAL A 289 -2.02 -6.68 -8.41
C VAL A 289 -0.60 -6.24 -8.73
N LEU A 290 -0.07 -5.28 -7.96
CA LEU A 290 1.29 -4.77 -8.09
C LEU A 290 2.11 -5.03 -6.82
N ASP A 291 3.40 -5.22 -7.00
CA ASP A 291 4.37 -5.42 -5.93
C ASP A 291 5.37 -4.26 -5.90
N PRO A 292 5.17 -3.26 -5.04
CA PRO A 292 6.07 -2.12 -4.90
C PRO A 292 7.28 -2.39 -4.01
N ASN A 293 7.42 -3.60 -3.43
CA ASN A 293 8.53 -3.95 -2.56
C ASN A 293 9.78 -4.31 -3.37
N GLU A 294 10.77 -3.44 -3.39
CA GLU A 294 12.06 -3.70 -4.01
C GLU A 294 13.16 -3.81 -2.95
N PHE A 295 14.09 -4.74 -3.13
CA PHE A 295 15.20 -4.99 -2.22
C PHE A 295 16.50 -4.97 -3.00
N LEU A 296 17.35 -3.99 -2.72
CA LEU A 296 18.64 -3.84 -3.37
C LEU A 296 19.73 -3.61 -2.31
N ASP A 297 20.79 -4.43 -2.33
CA ASP A 297 21.94 -4.33 -1.43
C ASP A 297 21.55 -4.28 0.07
N GLY A 298 20.53 -5.06 0.46
CA GLY A 298 20.03 -5.11 1.85
C GLY A 298 19.17 -3.93 2.28
N ASN A 299 18.85 -3.01 1.34
CA ASN A 299 17.93 -1.91 1.57
C ASN A 299 16.58 -2.22 0.93
N GLN A 300 15.53 -1.79 1.59
CA GLN A 300 14.16 -1.85 1.09
C GLN A 300 13.79 -0.52 0.45
N PHE A 301 13.14 -0.60 -0.71
CA PHE A 301 12.59 0.53 -1.45
C PHE A 301 11.14 0.24 -1.79
N TYR A 302 10.28 1.24 -1.74
CA TYR A 302 8.93 1.14 -2.27
C TYR A 302 8.92 1.73 -3.67
N LYS A 303 9.07 0.87 -4.64
CA LYS A 303 9.15 1.24 -6.05
C LYS A 303 8.59 0.09 -6.91
N ILE A 304 7.85 0.41 -7.94
CA ILE A 304 7.55 -0.56 -9.00
C ILE A 304 8.78 -0.67 -9.89
N PRO A 305 9.46 -1.83 -9.95
CA PRO A 305 10.66 -1.97 -10.77
C PRO A 305 10.34 -1.89 -12.26
N ASP A 306 11.33 -1.45 -13.06
CA ASP A 306 11.14 -1.14 -14.48
C ASP A 306 10.55 -2.32 -15.27
N TYR A 307 10.97 -3.56 -14.98
CA TYR A 307 10.41 -4.76 -15.63
C TYR A 307 8.92 -4.96 -15.35
N GLN A 308 8.46 -4.60 -14.14
CA GLN A 308 7.05 -4.66 -13.77
C GLN A 308 6.26 -3.49 -14.40
N VAL A 309 6.89 -2.32 -14.57
CA VAL A 309 6.27 -1.19 -15.30
C VAL A 309 6.02 -1.57 -16.75
N GLU A 310 6.99 -2.21 -17.41
CA GLU A 310 6.84 -2.68 -18.80
C GLU A 310 5.76 -3.77 -18.90
N TRP A 311 5.77 -4.73 -17.97
CA TRP A 311 4.70 -5.73 -17.88
C TRP A 311 3.32 -5.10 -17.71
N LEU A 312 3.20 -4.11 -16.81
CA LEU A 312 1.95 -3.37 -16.58
C LEU A 312 1.50 -2.65 -17.85
N ARG A 313 2.39 -1.98 -18.54
CA ARG A 313 2.11 -1.28 -19.82
C ARG A 313 1.56 -2.25 -20.87
N GLU A 314 2.19 -3.41 -21.03
CA GLU A 314 1.74 -4.44 -21.96
C GLU A 314 0.38 -5.02 -21.52
N ASN A 315 0.22 -5.35 -20.24
CA ASN A 315 -1.01 -5.91 -19.67
C ASN A 315 -2.21 -4.96 -19.89
N LEU A 316 -2.04 -3.67 -19.62
CA LEU A 316 -3.08 -2.67 -19.81
C LEU A 316 -3.48 -2.50 -21.29
N SER A 317 -2.62 -2.80 -22.24
CA SER A 317 -2.95 -2.73 -23.67
C SER A 317 -4.00 -3.76 -24.09
N TYR A 318 -4.13 -4.85 -23.35
CA TYR A 318 -5.08 -5.95 -23.62
C TYR A 318 -6.41 -5.85 -22.85
N ARG A 319 -6.59 -4.88 -21.96
CA ARG A 319 -7.78 -4.77 -21.11
C ARG A 319 -9.10 -4.45 -21.84
N GLU A 320 -9.09 -4.13 -23.14
CA GLU A 320 -10.25 -3.88 -23.98
C GLU A 320 -11.21 -2.78 -23.47
N GLY A 321 -10.66 -1.76 -22.80
CA GLY A 321 -11.46 -0.67 -22.24
C GLY A 321 -12.15 -0.96 -20.91
N LYS A 322 -11.93 -2.12 -20.29
CA LYS A 322 -12.42 -2.43 -18.93
C LYS A 322 -11.89 -1.42 -17.92
N PRO A 323 -12.71 -0.94 -16.96
CA PRO A 323 -12.24 -0.15 -15.84
C PRO A 323 -11.30 -0.98 -14.97
N LEU A 324 -10.38 -0.31 -14.26
CA LEU A 324 -9.37 -0.96 -13.43
C LEU A 324 -9.72 -0.91 -11.95
N LEU A 325 -9.44 -2.02 -11.27
CA LEU A 325 -9.21 -2.06 -9.83
C LEU A 325 -7.74 -2.43 -9.61
N VAL A 326 -7.01 -1.62 -8.88
CA VAL A 326 -5.57 -1.83 -8.66
C VAL A 326 -5.31 -2.06 -7.18
N PHE A 327 -4.53 -3.08 -6.89
CA PHE A 327 -4.25 -3.54 -5.54
C PHE A 327 -2.74 -3.61 -5.30
N PHE A 328 -2.30 -3.12 -4.18
CA PHE A 328 -0.90 -3.18 -3.73
C PHE A 328 -0.86 -3.01 -2.21
N HIS A 329 0.29 -3.27 -1.59
CA HIS A 329 0.39 -3.16 -0.14
C HIS A 329 0.68 -1.73 0.30
N GLU A 330 1.83 -1.18 -0.05
CA GLU A 330 2.25 0.15 0.37
C GLU A 330 1.55 1.25 -0.43
N PRO A 331 0.97 2.27 0.24
CA PRO A 331 0.31 3.39 -0.42
C PRO A 331 1.22 4.12 -1.40
N THR A 332 0.64 4.58 -2.51
CA THR A 332 1.39 5.21 -3.61
C THR A 332 2.22 6.43 -3.20
N ILE A 333 1.80 7.12 -2.13
CA ILE A 333 2.56 8.26 -1.59
C ILE A 333 3.94 7.84 -1.06
N SER A 334 4.09 6.58 -0.66
CA SER A 334 5.35 5.99 -0.20
C SER A 334 6.29 5.57 -1.33
N TRP A 335 5.80 5.50 -2.58
CA TRP A 335 6.60 5.01 -3.71
C TRP A 335 7.60 6.04 -4.22
N GLU A 336 8.82 5.57 -4.50
CA GLU A 336 9.79 6.30 -5.30
C GLU A 336 9.36 6.29 -6.77
N ASP A 337 9.60 7.39 -7.47
CA ASP A 337 9.34 7.51 -8.92
C ASP A 337 7.93 7.11 -9.36
N ARG A 338 6.93 7.26 -8.46
CA ARG A 338 5.53 6.87 -8.68
C ARG A 338 4.86 7.48 -9.91
N THR A 339 5.39 8.61 -10.39
CA THR A 339 4.73 9.42 -11.44
C THR A 339 4.53 8.63 -12.73
N GLU A 340 5.48 7.78 -13.13
CA GLU A 340 5.35 6.98 -14.34
C GLU A 340 4.21 5.97 -14.22
N VAL A 341 4.17 5.25 -13.11
CA VAL A 341 3.12 4.24 -12.86
C VAL A 341 1.75 4.88 -12.75
N LEU A 342 1.64 5.99 -12.00
CA LEU A 342 0.36 6.71 -11.87
C LEU A 342 -0.12 7.26 -13.21
N ASN A 343 0.76 7.75 -14.08
CA ASN A 343 0.40 8.19 -15.43
C ASN A 343 -0.10 7.02 -16.32
N LEU A 344 0.40 5.80 -16.14
CA LEU A 344 -0.14 4.61 -16.81
C LEU A 344 -1.53 4.25 -16.29
N LEU A 345 -1.75 4.41 -14.99
CA LEU A 345 -3.00 4.06 -14.32
C LEU A 345 -4.08 5.14 -14.51
N ASP A 346 -3.72 6.42 -14.51
CA ASP A 346 -4.64 7.58 -14.50
C ASP A 346 -5.72 7.52 -15.61
N GLN A 347 -5.36 7.07 -16.80
CA GLN A 347 -6.29 7.04 -17.95
C GLN A 347 -7.40 6.00 -17.78
N HIS A 348 -7.30 5.07 -16.83
CA HIS A 348 -8.09 3.85 -16.81
C HIS A 348 -8.56 3.41 -15.44
N THR A 349 -7.91 3.88 -14.38
CA THR A 349 -8.12 3.37 -13.03
C THR A 349 -9.37 3.97 -12.41
N THR A 350 -10.22 3.08 -11.91
CA THR A 350 -11.45 3.49 -11.21
C THR A 350 -11.20 3.67 -9.72
N LYS A 351 -10.41 2.78 -9.10
CA LYS A 351 -10.05 2.85 -7.68
C LYS A 351 -8.82 2.01 -7.37
N MET A 352 -8.01 2.48 -6.44
CA MET A 352 -6.88 1.76 -5.88
C MET A 352 -7.15 1.36 -4.43
N PHE A 353 -6.55 0.24 -4.00
CA PHE A 353 -6.68 -0.31 -2.66
C PHE A 353 -5.32 -0.69 -2.11
N SER A 354 -5.01 -0.22 -0.90
CA SER A 354 -3.74 -0.49 -0.21
C SER A 354 -3.94 -0.75 1.29
N GLY A 355 -2.85 -1.04 2.01
CA GLY A 355 -2.80 -1.28 3.45
C GLY A 355 -1.64 -0.55 4.09
N HIS A 356 -0.77 -1.30 4.82
CA HIS A 356 0.53 -0.89 5.36
C HIS A 356 0.48 0.15 6.49
N TRP A 357 -0.41 1.12 6.43
CA TRP A 357 -0.45 2.19 7.42
C TRP A 357 -1.27 1.87 8.67
N HIS A 358 -1.98 0.75 8.68
CA HIS A 358 -2.90 0.41 9.76
C HIS A 358 -3.91 1.52 10.05
N MET A 359 -4.44 2.13 8.99
CA MET A 359 -5.41 3.23 9.03
C MET A 359 -6.49 3.03 7.98
N ASP A 360 -7.69 3.50 8.28
CA ASP A 360 -8.79 3.55 7.31
C ASP A 360 -8.93 4.97 6.75
N ILE A 361 -8.29 5.25 5.62
CA ILE A 361 -8.28 6.58 5.02
C ILE A 361 -8.39 6.52 3.50
N LEU A 362 -9.11 7.48 2.92
CA LEU A 362 -9.13 7.73 1.48
C LEU A 362 -8.14 8.84 1.15
N ILE A 363 -7.21 8.57 0.24
CA ILE A 363 -6.26 9.55 -0.27
C ILE A 363 -6.45 9.78 -1.77
N ASP A 364 -6.06 10.95 -2.25
CA ASP A 364 -6.02 11.27 -3.67
C ASP A 364 -4.58 11.08 -4.19
N SER A 365 -4.42 10.16 -5.13
CA SER A 365 -3.14 9.87 -5.77
C SER A 365 -3.16 10.37 -7.21
N GLN A 366 -2.93 11.67 -7.39
CA GLN A 366 -2.93 12.37 -8.69
C GLN A 366 -4.30 12.26 -9.42
N GLY A 367 -5.40 12.41 -8.70
CA GLY A 367 -6.75 12.30 -9.25
C GLY A 367 -7.35 10.90 -9.19
N ILE A 368 -6.58 9.88 -8.81
CA ILE A 368 -7.07 8.52 -8.62
C ILE A 368 -7.38 8.30 -7.14
N PRO A 369 -8.61 7.93 -6.75
CA PRO A 369 -8.94 7.64 -5.37
C PRO A 369 -8.25 6.35 -4.91
N GLU A 370 -7.45 6.43 -3.86
CA GLU A 370 -6.79 5.30 -3.22
C GLU A 370 -7.33 5.09 -1.81
N GLN A 371 -7.87 3.91 -1.57
CA GLN A 371 -8.37 3.49 -0.28
C GLN A 371 -7.28 2.74 0.48
N VAL A 372 -6.67 3.39 1.44
CA VAL A 372 -5.86 2.72 2.46
C VAL A 372 -6.81 2.08 3.45
N THR A 373 -6.70 0.78 3.68
CA THR A 373 -7.61 0.04 4.55
C THR A 373 -6.96 -0.22 5.90
N GLY A 374 -7.73 -0.10 6.97
CA GLY A 374 -7.30 -0.40 8.32
C GLY A 374 -6.87 -1.87 8.50
N ALA A 375 -5.96 -2.10 9.42
CA ALA A 375 -5.36 -3.39 9.65
C ALA A 375 -6.32 -4.40 10.30
N LEU A 376 -6.28 -5.64 9.86
CA LEU A 376 -7.00 -6.72 10.52
C LEU A 376 -6.50 -6.91 11.95
N CYS A 377 -5.19 -6.81 12.17
CA CYS A 377 -4.58 -6.91 13.50
C CYS A 377 -4.67 -5.62 14.34
N GLY A 378 -5.26 -4.54 13.80
CA GLY A 378 -5.20 -3.23 14.44
C GLY A 378 -3.77 -2.68 14.56
N GLU A 379 -3.43 -2.05 15.70
CA GLU A 379 -2.05 -1.65 15.98
C GLU A 379 -1.23 -2.86 16.47
N TRP A 380 -0.79 -3.72 15.56
CA TRP A 380 0.10 -4.84 15.89
C TRP A 380 -0.43 -5.72 17.04
N TRP A 381 -1.69 -6.13 17.00
CA TRP A 381 -2.37 -6.92 18.03
C TRP A 381 -2.45 -6.25 19.41
N ARG A 382 -2.38 -4.90 19.46
CA ARG A 382 -2.39 -4.12 20.71
C ARG A 382 -3.65 -3.27 20.90
N GLY A 383 -4.63 -3.44 20.07
CA GLY A 383 -5.88 -2.71 20.07
C GLY A 383 -6.26 -2.20 18.69
N ASP A 384 -7.09 -1.16 18.66
CA ASP A 384 -7.57 -0.56 17.43
C ASP A 384 -6.43 -0.04 16.55
N CYS A 385 -6.71 0.19 15.27
CA CYS A 385 -5.82 0.83 14.32
C CYS A 385 -5.34 2.20 14.81
N VAL A 386 -4.27 2.72 14.23
CA VAL A 386 -3.64 3.98 14.69
C VAL A 386 -4.52 5.22 14.51
N ASP A 387 -5.48 5.16 13.60
CA ASP A 387 -6.51 6.19 13.38
C ASP A 387 -7.74 6.02 14.29
N GLY A 388 -7.78 4.96 15.08
CA GLY A 388 -8.90 4.63 15.98
C GLY A 388 -9.98 3.75 15.36
N SER A 389 -9.84 3.35 14.10
CA SER A 389 -10.69 2.32 13.49
C SER A 389 -10.51 0.98 14.22
N PRO A 390 -11.56 0.17 14.41
CA PRO A 390 -11.42 -1.12 15.06
C PRO A 390 -10.56 -2.09 14.22
N CYS A 391 -10.02 -3.15 14.82
CA CYS A 391 -9.50 -4.28 14.05
C CYS A 391 -10.58 -4.77 13.08
N GLY A 392 -10.28 -4.83 11.78
CA GLY A 392 -11.34 -5.04 10.80
C GLY A 392 -10.90 -5.39 9.40
N TYR A 393 -11.86 -5.29 8.50
CA TYR A 393 -11.69 -5.53 7.07
C TYR A 393 -12.66 -4.62 6.28
N ARG A 394 -12.46 -4.52 4.99
CA ARG A 394 -13.30 -3.68 4.12
C ARG A 394 -14.21 -4.54 3.27
N LEU A 395 -15.48 -4.18 3.27
CA LEU A 395 -16.49 -4.64 2.32
C LEU A 395 -16.53 -3.68 1.15
N ILE A 396 -16.50 -4.19 -0.06
CA ILE A 396 -16.60 -3.39 -1.29
C ILE A 396 -17.76 -3.93 -2.12
N GLN A 397 -18.75 -3.07 -2.38
CA GLN A 397 -19.86 -3.37 -3.29
C GLN A 397 -19.63 -2.67 -4.63
N VAL A 398 -19.68 -3.43 -5.69
CA VAL A 398 -19.63 -2.97 -7.07
C VAL A 398 -21.01 -3.10 -7.66
N ASP A 399 -21.56 -2.01 -8.19
CA ASP A 399 -22.82 -1.95 -8.92
C ASP A 399 -22.58 -1.24 -10.24
N GLU A 400 -22.38 -1.99 -11.30
CA GLU A 400 -21.92 -1.52 -12.61
C GLU A 400 -20.62 -0.70 -12.51
N LYS A 401 -20.71 0.64 -12.50
CA LYS A 401 -19.58 1.58 -12.37
C LYS A 401 -19.49 2.22 -10.99
N ASN A 402 -20.46 1.97 -10.13
CA ASN A 402 -20.50 2.52 -8.79
C ASN A 402 -19.75 1.59 -7.83
N ILE A 403 -18.77 2.12 -7.13
CA ILE A 403 -18.02 1.39 -6.11
C ILE A 403 -18.26 2.08 -4.77
N SER A 404 -18.90 1.37 -3.87
CA SER A 404 -19.07 1.79 -2.47
C SER A 404 -18.33 0.84 -1.55
N SER A 405 -17.92 1.33 -0.39
CA SER A 405 -17.21 0.49 0.57
C SER A 405 -17.58 0.83 2.00
N PHE A 406 -17.43 -0.18 2.87
CA PHE A 406 -17.69 -0.09 4.30
C PHE A 406 -16.55 -0.76 5.07
N TYR A 407 -15.96 -0.06 6.03
CA TYR A 407 -14.98 -0.66 6.93
C TYR A 407 -15.69 -1.31 8.11
N LYS A 408 -15.58 -2.63 8.22
CA LYS A 408 -16.28 -3.48 9.19
C LYS A 408 -15.33 -3.93 10.29
N GLY A 409 -15.65 -3.58 11.52
CA GLY A 409 -14.95 -4.12 12.70
C GLY A 409 -15.31 -5.58 12.97
N ILE A 410 -14.31 -6.42 13.22
CA ILE A 410 -14.49 -7.84 13.52
C ILE A 410 -15.24 -8.00 14.85
N GLY A 411 -16.30 -8.79 14.84
CA GLY A 411 -17.14 -9.04 16.01
C GLY A 411 -18.11 -7.92 16.37
N ILE A 412 -18.27 -6.92 15.52
CA ILE A 412 -19.22 -5.83 15.71
C ILE A 412 -20.48 -6.14 14.90
N GLU A 413 -21.54 -6.57 15.57
CA GLU A 413 -22.81 -6.95 14.93
C GLU A 413 -23.62 -5.72 14.45
N ARG A 414 -23.42 -4.56 15.07
CA ARG A 414 -24.06 -3.29 14.75
C ARG A 414 -23.03 -2.18 14.72
N GLN A 415 -22.86 -1.55 13.58
CA GLN A 415 -21.84 -0.53 13.38
C GLN A 415 -22.40 0.67 12.64
N ILE A 416 -22.10 1.87 13.15
CA ILE A 416 -22.38 3.14 12.50
C ILE A 416 -21.03 3.80 12.18
N ASN A 417 -20.74 3.97 10.91
CA ASN A 417 -19.59 4.74 10.44
C ASN A 417 -20.11 6.11 9.99
N ILE A 418 -19.85 7.16 10.76
CA ILE A 418 -20.21 8.53 10.37
C ILE A 418 -19.12 9.02 9.42
N THR A 419 -19.45 9.13 8.14
CA THR A 419 -18.50 9.45 7.06
C THR A 419 -18.51 10.93 6.66
N SER A 420 -19.47 11.69 7.18
CA SER A 420 -19.57 13.15 7.00
C SER A 420 -20.39 13.70 8.18
N PRO A 421 -20.09 14.91 8.65
CA PRO A 421 -19.11 15.85 8.09
C PRO A 421 -17.68 15.58 8.56
N GLU A 422 -16.72 16.24 7.90
CA GLU A 422 -15.36 16.38 8.41
C GLU A 422 -15.33 17.06 9.78
N PRO A 423 -14.29 16.89 10.60
CA PRO A 423 -14.20 17.44 11.94
C PRO A 423 -14.26 18.97 12.03
N LEU A 424 -13.95 19.67 10.94
CA LEU A 424 -13.99 21.13 10.86
C LEU A 424 -15.00 21.58 9.81
N ILE A 425 -16.04 22.28 10.21
CA ILE A 425 -17.18 22.62 9.36
C ILE A 425 -17.65 24.05 9.51
N TYR A 426 -18.23 24.60 8.42
CA TYR A 426 -18.98 25.84 8.42
C TYR A 426 -19.95 25.89 7.24
N GLY A 427 -21.16 26.37 7.45
CA GLY A 427 -22.21 26.51 6.43
C GLY A 427 -23.14 25.30 6.37
N GLU A 428 -23.79 25.13 5.21
CA GLU A 428 -24.65 23.98 4.97
C GLU A 428 -23.78 22.71 4.81
N THR A 429 -24.05 21.73 5.63
CA THR A 429 -23.27 20.51 5.75
C THR A 429 -24.17 19.29 5.67
N ILE A 430 -23.73 18.27 4.96
CA ILE A 430 -24.43 16.98 4.89
C ILE A 430 -23.86 16.06 5.97
N ILE A 431 -24.72 15.57 6.86
CA ILE A 431 -24.41 14.47 7.78
C ILE A 431 -24.67 13.17 7.03
N THR A 432 -23.66 12.32 6.89
CA THR A 432 -23.78 11.01 6.26
C THR A 432 -23.27 9.94 7.19
N ALA A 433 -24.00 8.84 7.30
CA ALA A 433 -23.54 7.65 7.98
C ALA A 433 -23.86 6.39 7.18
N GLN A 434 -22.95 5.44 7.26
CA GLN A 434 -23.12 4.06 6.81
C GLN A 434 -23.48 3.20 8.02
N ILE A 435 -24.50 2.37 7.90
CA ILE A 435 -24.99 1.57 9.02
C ILE A 435 -25.07 0.10 8.63
N TYR A 436 -24.30 -0.71 9.32
CA TYR A 436 -24.32 -2.16 9.24
C TYR A 436 -25.06 -2.75 10.44
N THR A 437 -25.88 -3.77 10.22
CA THR A 437 -26.48 -4.59 11.27
C THR A 437 -26.66 -6.03 10.80
N GLU A 438 -26.44 -6.99 11.68
CA GLU A 438 -26.78 -8.40 11.44
C GLU A 438 -28.30 -8.68 11.59
N TYR A 439 -29.08 -7.67 11.96
CA TYR A 439 -30.54 -7.76 12.23
C TYR A 439 -31.35 -6.80 11.35
N PRO A 440 -31.22 -6.87 10.03
CA PRO A 440 -31.94 -5.99 9.11
C PRO A 440 -33.47 -6.28 9.09
N PRO A 441 -34.31 -5.35 8.62
CA PRO A 441 -33.97 -4.03 8.13
C PRO A 441 -33.85 -2.99 9.24
N LEU A 442 -33.16 -1.86 8.96
CA LEU A 442 -33.27 -0.66 9.78
C LEU A 442 -34.71 -0.13 9.72
N GLN A 443 -35.27 0.20 10.90
CA GLN A 443 -36.59 0.74 11.06
C GLN A 443 -36.58 2.26 11.04
N GLU A 444 -35.64 2.88 11.73
CA GLU A 444 -35.47 4.33 11.79
C GLU A 444 -34.02 4.71 12.03
N VAL A 445 -33.66 5.88 11.52
CA VAL A 445 -32.38 6.54 11.86
C VAL A 445 -32.64 8.00 12.13
N ARG A 446 -32.05 8.52 13.19
CA ARG A 446 -32.19 9.90 13.64
C ARG A 446 -30.84 10.47 14.02
N TYR A 447 -30.68 11.80 13.89
CA TYR A 447 -29.53 12.50 14.45
C TYR A 447 -29.95 13.54 15.50
N GLN A 448 -29.01 13.92 16.33
CA GLN A 448 -29.15 14.93 17.35
C GLN A 448 -27.84 15.72 17.46
N ILE A 449 -27.93 17.03 17.50
CA ILE A 449 -26.81 17.93 17.78
C ILE A 449 -26.86 18.34 19.24
N ASP A 450 -25.80 18.06 19.99
CA ASP A 450 -25.68 18.32 21.42
C ASP A 450 -26.91 17.79 22.21
N GLN A 451 -27.65 18.67 22.84
CA GLN A 451 -28.90 18.39 23.57
C GLN A 451 -30.14 18.91 22.83
N GLY A 452 -30.00 19.26 21.53
CA GLY A 452 -31.09 19.78 20.71
C GLY A 452 -32.10 18.71 20.30
N ASP A 453 -32.93 19.04 19.33
CA ASP A 453 -33.99 18.16 18.82
C ASP A 453 -33.43 16.91 18.14
N VAL A 454 -34.19 15.82 18.22
CA VAL A 454 -33.89 14.54 17.55
C VAL A 454 -34.61 14.53 16.20
N ILE A 455 -33.85 14.58 15.12
CA ILE A 455 -34.33 14.80 13.75
C ILE A 455 -34.19 13.50 12.95
N PRO A 456 -35.20 13.08 12.16
CA PRO A 456 -35.09 11.90 11.31
C PRO A 456 -34.08 12.11 10.16
N MET A 457 -33.41 11.03 9.78
CA MET A 457 -32.52 10.95 8.61
C MET A 457 -33.19 10.17 7.47
N LYS A 458 -32.86 10.54 6.23
CA LYS A 458 -33.25 9.75 5.07
C LYS A 458 -32.42 8.46 5.05
N ILE A 459 -33.08 7.31 4.83
CA ILE A 459 -32.43 6.01 4.71
C ILE A 459 -32.44 5.61 3.24
N GLU A 460 -31.28 5.28 2.70
CA GLU A 460 -31.09 4.68 1.38
C GLU A 460 -30.58 3.25 1.57
N LYS A 461 -31.34 2.27 1.07
CA LYS A 461 -30.98 0.86 1.18
C LYS A 461 -29.78 0.55 0.30
N GLY A 462 -28.73 -0.02 0.88
CA GLY A 462 -27.44 -0.23 0.22
C GLY A 462 -26.98 -1.68 0.10
N GLY A 463 -27.85 -2.66 0.40
CA GLY A 463 -27.48 -4.07 0.35
C GLY A 463 -26.92 -4.58 1.67
N LEU A 464 -25.58 -4.69 1.81
CA LEU A 464 -24.95 -5.13 3.06
C LEU A 464 -24.97 -4.08 4.18
N TRP A 465 -25.04 -2.81 3.81
CA TRP A 465 -25.23 -1.70 4.75
C TRP A 465 -26.17 -0.66 4.15
N ASP A 466 -26.78 0.12 5.00
CA ASP A 466 -27.63 1.25 4.59
C ASP A 466 -26.86 2.56 4.69
N ILE A 467 -27.19 3.52 3.82
CA ILE A 467 -26.65 4.88 3.86
C ILE A 467 -27.73 5.81 4.40
N THR A 468 -27.37 6.69 5.32
CA THR A 468 -28.28 7.67 5.87
C THR A 468 -27.74 9.08 5.70
N THR A 469 -28.64 10.03 5.39
CA THR A 469 -28.26 11.41 5.14
C THR A 469 -29.21 12.40 5.81
N ALA A 470 -28.67 13.53 6.24
CA ALA A 470 -29.41 14.71 6.69
C ALA A 470 -28.63 15.97 6.36
N ILE A 471 -29.30 17.11 6.33
CA ILE A 471 -28.67 18.42 6.15
C ILE A 471 -28.66 19.15 7.48
N TRP A 472 -27.50 19.72 7.83
CA TRP A 472 -27.32 20.59 8.99
C TRP A 472 -26.74 21.93 8.56
N ASP A 473 -27.48 23.02 8.76
CA ASP A 473 -27.01 24.38 8.50
C ASP A 473 -26.35 24.96 9.77
N THR A 474 -25.03 25.16 9.71
CA THR A 474 -24.22 25.69 10.81
C THR A 474 -24.05 27.22 10.77
N THR A 475 -24.64 27.93 9.80
CA THR A 475 -24.42 29.38 9.65
C THR A 475 -24.90 30.19 10.87
N SER A 476 -25.92 29.70 11.57
CA SER A 476 -26.48 30.30 12.80
C SER A 476 -26.01 29.60 14.08
N VAL A 477 -25.16 28.57 13.97
CA VAL A 477 -24.63 27.85 15.12
C VAL A 477 -23.45 28.62 15.72
N GLU A 478 -23.30 28.61 17.03
CA GLU A 478 -22.15 29.20 17.72
C GLU A 478 -20.85 28.49 17.32
N GLU A 479 -19.79 29.28 17.10
CA GLU A 479 -18.47 28.67 16.80
C GLU A 479 -17.96 27.90 18.03
N GLY A 480 -17.54 26.67 17.86
CA GLY A 480 -17.08 25.80 18.93
C GLY A 480 -17.24 24.32 18.59
N TYR A 481 -17.07 23.49 19.61
CA TYR A 481 -17.24 22.04 19.50
C TYR A 481 -18.67 21.63 19.75
N HIS A 482 -19.18 20.80 18.85
CA HIS A 482 -20.53 20.25 18.87
C HIS A 482 -20.51 18.74 18.72
N THR A 483 -21.41 18.04 19.37
CA THR A 483 -21.54 16.59 19.27
C THR A 483 -22.69 16.22 18.34
N ILE A 484 -22.38 15.43 17.30
CA ILE A 484 -23.37 14.80 16.44
C ILE A 484 -23.58 13.38 16.98
N THR A 485 -24.80 13.05 17.37
CA THR A 485 -25.21 11.70 17.78
C THR A 485 -26.14 11.11 16.73
N ILE A 486 -25.79 9.99 16.15
CA ILE A 486 -26.67 9.21 15.26
C ILE A 486 -27.22 8.03 16.05
N LYS A 487 -28.53 7.85 16.00
CA LYS A 487 -29.28 6.77 16.65
C LYS A 487 -30.01 5.97 15.59
N ALA A 488 -29.73 4.69 15.53
CA ALA A 488 -30.35 3.74 14.59
C ALA A 488 -31.07 2.65 15.35
N ARG A 489 -32.22 2.21 14.84
CA ARG A 489 -33.00 1.10 15.36
C ARG A 489 -33.13 0.04 14.29
N ASP A 490 -32.70 -1.16 14.60
CA ASP A 490 -32.99 -2.35 13.81
C ASP A 490 -34.22 -3.11 14.36
N GLN A 491 -34.38 -4.38 14.01
CA GLN A 491 -35.51 -5.18 14.48
C GLN A 491 -35.46 -5.50 15.97
N GLU A 492 -34.28 -5.47 16.58
CA GLU A 492 -34.08 -5.91 17.96
C GLU A 492 -33.83 -4.76 18.92
N GLU A 493 -32.94 -3.82 18.57
CA GLU A 493 -32.58 -2.78 19.53
C GLU A 493 -32.23 -1.42 18.89
N LEU A 494 -32.09 -0.44 19.78
CA LEU A 494 -31.59 0.90 19.46
C LEU A 494 -30.10 0.95 19.78
N PHE A 495 -29.31 1.37 18.82
CA PHE A 495 -27.87 1.59 18.99
C PHE A 495 -27.47 2.97 18.47
N SER A 496 -26.31 3.46 18.89
CA SER A 496 -25.90 4.82 18.53
C SER A 496 -24.39 4.97 18.45
N GLN A 497 -23.98 5.96 17.66
CA GLN A 497 -22.62 6.44 17.55
C GLN A 497 -22.61 7.95 17.62
N GLN A 498 -21.51 8.52 18.13
CA GLN A 498 -21.35 9.97 18.18
C GLN A 498 -19.96 10.38 17.71
N ILE A 499 -19.90 11.54 17.10
CA ILE A 499 -18.65 12.25 16.79
C ILE A 499 -18.73 13.67 17.33
N GLU A 500 -17.57 14.24 17.62
CA GLU A 500 -17.42 15.66 17.89
C GLU A 500 -16.93 16.35 16.62
N VAL A 501 -17.46 17.53 16.32
CA VAL A 501 -17.03 18.37 15.21
C VAL A 501 -16.82 19.80 15.69
N LYS A 502 -15.96 20.56 15.01
CA LYS A 502 -15.76 21.99 15.29
C LYS A 502 -16.45 22.84 14.23
N VAL A 503 -17.40 23.66 14.64
CA VAL A 503 -17.98 24.71 13.79
C VAL A 503 -17.04 25.93 13.86
N SER A 504 -16.40 26.28 12.75
CA SER A 504 -15.46 27.40 12.68
C SER A 504 -15.29 27.93 11.27
N LYS A 505 -15.14 29.24 11.14
CA LYS A 505 -14.81 29.91 9.87
C LYS A 505 -13.33 29.80 9.48
N GLY A 506 -12.48 29.34 10.42
CA GLY A 506 -11.04 29.14 10.18
C GLY A 506 -10.72 27.76 9.64
N GLU A 507 -9.71 27.67 8.75
CA GLU A 507 -9.29 26.40 8.12
C GLU A 507 -8.11 25.71 8.81
N ILE A 508 -7.47 26.38 9.77
CA ILE A 508 -6.27 25.90 10.46
C ILE A 508 -6.59 25.63 11.92
N ILE A 509 -6.22 24.44 12.40
CA ILE A 509 -6.40 24.06 13.80
C ILE A 509 -5.19 24.53 14.61
N PRO A 510 -5.37 25.33 15.67
CA PRO A 510 -4.30 25.68 16.58
C PRO A 510 -3.73 24.43 17.27
N LEU A 511 -2.40 24.34 17.41
CA LEU A 511 -1.75 23.18 18.05
C LEU A 511 -2.26 22.93 19.48
N GLY A 512 -2.62 23.99 20.20
CA GLY A 512 -3.15 23.90 21.56
C GLY A 512 -4.51 23.20 21.66
N GLU A 513 -5.24 23.13 20.58
CA GLU A 513 -6.56 22.45 20.53
C GLU A 513 -6.45 20.95 20.21
N LEU A 514 -5.34 20.51 19.62
CA LEU A 514 -5.18 19.09 19.24
C LEU A 514 -5.24 18.15 20.46
N ALA A 515 -4.64 18.55 21.56
CA ALA A 515 -4.55 17.75 22.76
C ALA A 515 -5.90 17.47 23.43
N PRO A 516 -6.71 18.47 23.77
CA PRO A 516 -7.99 18.26 24.43
C PRO A 516 -9.04 17.60 23.52
N HIS A 517 -8.92 17.79 22.19
CA HIS A 517 -9.87 17.29 21.19
C HIS A 517 -9.28 16.24 20.25
N PHE A 518 -8.27 15.50 20.72
CA PHE A 518 -7.58 14.52 19.89
C PHE A 518 -8.51 13.51 19.20
N LYS A 519 -9.52 13.01 19.91
CA LYS A 519 -10.47 12.04 19.37
C LYS A 519 -11.30 12.60 18.21
N THR A 520 -11.59 13.91 18.23
CA THR A 520 -12.32 14.59 17.16
C THR A 520 -11.55 14.56 15.85
N TYR A 521 -10.23 14.71 15.94
CA TYR A 521 -9.35 14.85 14.78
C TYR A 521 -8.63 13.57 14.38
N GLN A 522 -8.66 12.54 15.24
CA GLN A 522 -7.98 11.28 15.00
C GLN A 522 -8.53 10.63 13.72
N GLY A 523 -7.61 10.24 12.80
CA GLY A 523 -7.99 9.63 11.52
C GLY A 523 -8.49 10.61 10.44
N HIS A 524 -8.53 11.91 10.71
CA HIS A 524 -8.97 12.93 9.76
C HIS A 524 -7.81 13.84 9.32
N LEU A 525 -7.74 14.11 8.02
CA LEU A 525 -6.75 15.02 7.48
C LEU A 525 -7.09 16.46 7.86
N MET A 526 -6.13 17.20 8.42
CA MET A 526 -6.32 18.59 8.83
C MET A 526 -5.08 19.43 8.60
N ASN A 527 -5.25 20.73 8.55
CA ASN A 527 -4.16 21.69 8.46
C ASN A 527 -3.78 22.22 9.84
N VAL A 528 -2.49 22.14 10.16
CA VAL A 528 -1.90 22.77 11.35
C VAL A 528 -0.77 23.69 10.94
N GLN A 529 -0.49 24.71 11.74
CA GLN A 529 0.58 25.66 11.48
C GLN A 529 1.51 25.80 12.69
N GLY A 530 2.79 25.89 12.42
CA GLY A 530 3.79 26.12 13.48
C GLY A 530 5.19 26.37 12.92
N ARG A 531 6.10 26.83 13.78
CA ARG A 531 7.51 27.02 13.42
C ARG A 531 8.31 25.75 13.69
N ILE A 532 9.17 25.39 12.78
CA ILE A 532 10.06 24.24 12.92
C ILE A 532 10.99 24.48 14.10
N SER A 533 10.95 23.61 15.08
CA SER A 533 11.85 23.65 16.23
C SER A 533 12.90 22.53 16.20
N PHE A 534 12.68 21.47 15.45
CA PHE A 534 13.58 20.33 15.31
C PHE A 534 13.16 19.48 14.11
N SER A 535 14.14 18.95 13.37
CA SER A 535 13.90 17.94 12.32
C SER A 535 14.96 16.85 12.41
N LEU A 536 14.57 15.61 12.25
CA LEU A 536 15.45 14.44 12.17
C LEU A 536 15.03 13.60 10.99
N LYS A 537 15.98 13.37 10.08
CA LYS A 537 15.85 12.34 9.04
C LYS A 537 16.53 11.08 9.55
N ASP A 538 15.82 9.96 9.60
CA ASP A 538 16.41 8.67 9.94
C ASP A 538 16.96 8.00 8.68
N GLU A 539 18.20 8.31 8.33
CA GLU A 539 18.91 7.72 7.18
C GLU A 539 19.29 6.24 7.40
N ASN A 540 19.14 5.73 8.63
CA ASN A 540 19.56 4.39 9.02
C ASN A 540 18.38 3.46 9.39
N ASN A 541 17.14 3.90 9.21
CA ASN A 541 16.01 3.02 9.40
C ASN A 541 15.98 1.97 8.28
N ALA A 542 15.68 0.73 8.62
CA ALA A 542 15.63 -0.38 7.67
C ALA A 542 14.58 -0.19 6.56
N SER A 543 13.54 0.61 6.80
CA SER A 543 12.63 1.13 5.79
C SER A 543 13.12 2.42 5.12
N GLY A 544 14.20 3.03 5.62
CA GLY A 544 14.92 4.17 5.03
C GLY A 544 14.16 5.50 4.94
N LYS A 545 12.92 5.60 5.43
CA LYS A 545 12.01 6.63 4.92
C LYS A 545 11.15 7.36 5.95
N GLU A 546 11.32 7.09 7.23
CA GLU A 546 10.60 7.83 8.26
C GLU A 546 11.44 8.98 8.83
N GLY A 547 10.81 10.13 9.04
CA GLY A 547 11.43 11.27 9.68
C GLY A 547 10.55 11.85 10.77
N ILE A 548 11.15 12.70 11.60
CA ILE A 548 10.47 13.38 12.69
C ILE A 548 10.64 14.88 12.54
N LEU A 549 9.54 15.61 12.57
CA LEU A 549 9.51 17.05 12.58
C LEU A 549 8.78 17.54 13.83
N VAL A 550 9.36 18.45 14.55
CA VAL A 550 8.69 19.11 15.68
C VAL A 550 8.38 20.54 15.30
N ILE A 551 7.11 20.90 15.34
CA ILE A 551 6.63 22.27 15.15
C ILE A 551 6.11 22.84 16.45
N LYS A 552 6.21 24.16 16.61
CA LYS A 552 5.69 24.91 17.75
C LYS A 552 4.87 26.11 17.28
N ASP A 553 3.77 26.37 17.97
CA ASP A 553 3.04 27.62 17.81
C ASP A 553 3.62 28.76 18.69
N GLU A 554 3.07 29.97 18.53
CA GLU A 554 3.49 31.15 19.27
C GLU A 554 3.19 31.06 20.77
N THR A 555 2.27 30.21 21.18
CA THR A 555 1.90 29.96 22.58
C THR A 555 2.82 28.95 23.26
N GLY A 556 3.71 28.30 22.49
CA GLY A 556 4.67 27.32 22.95
C GLY A 556 4.14 25.88 22.95
N ASN A 557 2.92 25.63 22.44
CA ASN A 557 2.44 24.28 22.19
C ASN A 557 3.28 23.64 21.09
N ALA A 558 3.51 22.35 21.21
CA ALA A 558 4.32 21.62 20.26
C ALA A 558 3.62 20.35 19.77
N ALA A 559 3.76 20.05 18.49
CA ALA A 559 3.34 18.80 17.89
C ALA A 559 4.55 18.08 17.30
N ILE A 560 4.54 16.77 17.36
CA ILE A 560 5.51 15.91 16.69
C ILE A 560 4.85 15.34 15.46
N LEU A 561 5.42 15.63 14.31
CA LEU A 561 5.01 15.08 13.02
C LEU A 561 5.93 13.90 12.72
N ILE A 562 5.32 12.77 12.40
CA ILE A 562 6.03 11.57 11.93
C ILE A 562 5.48 11.29 10.54
N GLY A 563 6.33 10.91 9.61
CA GLY A 563 5.89 10.57 8.28
C GLY A 563 6.97 9.85 7.51
N GLU A 564 6.57 9.23 6.43
CA GLU A 564 7.50 8.60 5.50
C GLU A 564 8.36 9.65 4.79
N TYR A 565 9.58 9.25 4.39
CA TYR A 565 10.60 10.14 3.83
C TYR A 565 10.10 10.99 2.66
N ASN A 566 9.23 10.45 1.80
CA ASN A 566 8.70 11.19 0.65
C ASN A 566 7.68 12.27 1.04
N ALA A 567 7.00 12.10 2.18
CA ALA A 567 6.15 13.13 2.77
C ALA A 567 6.98 14.17 3.55
N LEU A 568 8.19 13.79 3.98
CA LEU A 568 9.16 14.61 4.71
C LEU A 568 10.31 15.13 3.81
N THR A 569 10.20 15.09 2.48
CA THR A 569 11.11 15.82 1.60
C THR A 569 10.95 17.32 1.84
N LEU A 570 11.39 17.73 3.02
CA LEU A 570 11.56 19.13 3.33
C LEU A 570 12.61 19.67 2.37
N PRO A 571 12.36 20.72 1.58
CA PRO A 571 13.44 21.56 1.10
C PRO A 571 14.28 21.92 2.33
N ALA A 572 15.50 22.39 2.19
CA ALA A 572 16.36 22.76 3.31
C ALA A 572 15.65 23.79 4.22
N CYS A 573 14.69 23.31 5.02
CA CYS A 573 13.96 24.13 5.99
C CYS A 573 14.89 24.37 7.17
N GLU A 574 15.15 25.62 7.46
CA GLU A 574 15.93 26.01 8.61
C GLU A 574 15.06 26.02 9.88
N CYS A 575 15.69 25.85 11.04
CA CYS A 575 15.02 26.08 12.32
C CYS A 575 14.40 27.49 12.34
N ASN A 576 13.12 27.58 12.73
CA ASN A 576 12.24 28.75 12.78
C ASN A 576 11.41 29.04 11.53
N ASP A 577 11.54 28.29 10.44
CA ASP A 577 10.62 28.43 9.32
C ASP A 577 9.17 28.17 9.75
N LEU A 578 8.26 29.03 9.34
CA LEU A 578 6.83 28.85 9.54
C LEU A 578 6.30 27.91 8.45
N ILE A 579 5.71 26.80 8.85
CA ILE A 579 5.09 25.86 7.92
C ILE A 579 3.62 25.65 8.23
N THR A 580 2.84 25.40 7.20
CA THR A 580 1.51 24.82 7.31
C THR A 580 1.61 23.38 6.83
N ALA A 581 1.17 22.44 7.64
CA ALA A 581 1.25 21.02 7.34
C ALA A 581 -0.14 20.38 7.35
N ALA A 582 -0.44 19.61 6.31
CA ALA A 582 -1.56 18.69 6.32
C ALA A 582 -1.15 17.44 7.09
N VAL A 583 -1.83 17.16 8.17
CA VAL A 583 -1.46 16.11 9.13
C VAL A 583 -2.65 15.22 9.46
N LEU A 584 -2.34 14.00 9.80
CA LEU A 584 -3.30 13.01 10.27
C LEU A 584 -3.00 12.70 11.73
N PRO A 585 -3.85 13.08 12.70
CA PRO A 585 -3.69 12.70 14.09
C PRO A 585 -3.89 11.20 14.26
N ILE A 586 -2.90 10.52 14.85
CA ILE A 586 -2.89 9.09 15.06
C ILE A 586 -2.58 8.75 16.51
N LYS A 587 -3.16 7.66 17.00
CA LYS A 587 -2.82 7.08 18.28
C LYS A 587 -1.69 6.08 18.09
N TYR A 588 -0.49 6.43 18.48
CA TYR A 588 0.67 5.57 18.33
C TYR A 588 1.19 5.09 19.69
N CYS A 589 1.69 3.86 19.76
CA CYS A 589 2.35 3.36 20.96
C CYS A 589 3.75 3.95 21.09
N TRP A 590 3.93 4.88 22.05
CA TRP A 590 5.21 5.53 22.32
C TRP A 590 6.41 4.55 22.43
N LYS A 591 6.17 3.35 22.98
CA LYS A 591 7.22 2.33 23.09
C LYS A 591 7.67 1.80 21.72
N SER A 592 6.76 1.70 20.75
CA SER A 592 7.08 1.33 19.37
C SER A 592 7.93 2.39 18.71
N ILE A 593 7.54 3.66 18.78
CA ILE A 593 8.30 4.79 18.23
C ILE A 593 9.69 4.87 18.84
N ALA A 594 9.79 4.80 20.15
CA ALA A 594 11.08 4.87 20.85
C ALA A 594 12.01 3.71 20.47
N ARG A 595 11.48 2.52 20.19
CA ARG A 595 12.26 1.38 19.70
C ARG A 595 12.60 1.53 18.22
N LYS A 596 11.64 1.87 17.38
CA LYS A 596 11.79 1.97 15.93
C LYS A 596 12.80 3.05 15.53
N HIS A 597 12.75 4.21 16.17
CA HIS A 597 13.59 5.35 15.81
C HIS A 597 14.81 5.59 16.73
N LYS A 598 15.10 4.68 17.66
CA LYS A 598 16.19 4.89 18.67
C LYS A 598 16.11 6.28 19.31
N LEU A 599 14.93 6.84 19.41
CA LEU A 599 14.66 8.21 19.83
C LEU A 599 15.24 8.53 21.21
N MET A 600 15.26 7.54 22.11
CA MET A 600 15.89 7.66 23.43
C MET A 600 17.38 7.97 23.33
N ILE A 601 18.09 7.41 22.35
CA ILE A 601 19.52 7.63 22.16
C ILE A 601 19.76 9.03 21.56
N ALA A 602 18.93 9.45 20.61
CA ALA A 602 19.03 10.79 20.01
C ALA A 602 18.74 11.89 21.04
N LEU A 603 17.76 11.71 21.93
CA LEU A 603 17.44 12.65 23.01
C LEU A 603 18.56 12.73 24.07
N TYR A 604 19.33 11.65 24.28
CA TYR A 604 20.47 11.62 25.19
C TYR A 604 21.77 12.15 24.58
N THR A 605 21.99 11.94 23.28
CA THR A 605 23.25 12.35 22.60
C THR A 605 23.28 13.81 22.19
N PHE A 606 22.14 14.38 21.85
CA PHE A 606 22.03 15.83 21.68
C PHE A 606 21.63 16.43 23.03
N ARG A 607 22.49 17.25 23.62
CA ARG A 607 22.21 18.06 24.82
C ARG A 607 21.00 18.98 24.56
N LEU A 608 19.83 18.41 24.40
CA LEU A 608 18.58 19.16 24.31
C LEU A 608 18.33 19.86 25.65
N PRO A 609 17.81 21.11 25.66
CA PRO A 609 17.59 21.87 26.89
C PRO A 609 16.76 21.03 27.88
N LYS A 610 17.07 21.16 29.18
CA LYS A 610 16.44 20.43 30.30
C LYS A 610 14.91 20.37 30.26
N ARG A 611 14.26 21.21 29.48
CA ARG A 611 12.81 21.19 29.25
C ARG A 611 12.30 19.97 28.43
N PHE A 612 13.17 19.34 27.65
CA PHE A 612 12.83 18.08 26.93
C PHE A 612 12.92 16.85 27.86
N ILE A 613 13.72 16.89 28.92
CA ILE A 613 13.81 15.80 29.93
C ILE A 613 12.55 15.72 30.79
N ILE A 614 11.73 16.78 30.82
CA ILE A 614 10.42 16.79 31.51
C ILE A 614 9.39 15.85 30.84
N TRP A 615 9.63 15.38 29.64
CA TRP A 615 8.75 14.49 28.89
C TRP A 615 8.60 13.08 29.51
N GLU A 616 9.62 12.54 30.16
CA GLU A 616 9.48 11.31 30.94
C GLU A 616 8.58 11.46 32.18
N ARG A 617 8.45 12.68 32.71
CA ARG A 617 7.59 12.99 33.88
C ARG A 617 6.16 13.37 33.49
N LEU A 618 5.88 13.67 32.23
CA LEU A 618 4.55 14.05 31.74
C LEU A 618 3.74 12.86 31.19
N LYS A 619 4.14 11.65 31.51
CA LYS A 619 3.52 10.38 31.06
C LYS A 619 2.00 10.24 31.19
N PRO A 620 1.22 11.03 31.92
CA PRO A 620 -0.24 10.89 31.88
C PRO A 620 -0.97 11.92 31.01
N LYS A 621 -0.31 12.88 30.40
CA LYS A 621 -0.98 13.95 29.64
C LYS A 621 -0.48 14.03 28.20
N GLY A 622 -0.83 12.98 27.43
CA GLY A 622 -0.89 12.98 25.97
C GLY A 622 0.22 13.70 25.21
N VAL A 623 1.24 12.96 24.76
CA VAL A 623 1.99 13.37 23.59
C VAL A 623 1.18 12.94 22.39
N TYR A 624 0.72 13.89 21.60
CA TYR A 624 -0.02 13.63 20.40
C TYR A 624 0.96 13.54 19.25
N LEU A 625 0.84 12.47 18.49
CA LEU A 625 1.62 12.23 17.29
C LEU A 625 0.74 12.54 16.11
N LEU A 626 1.32 13.22 15.14
CA LEU A 626 0.66 13.58 13.91
C LEU A 626 1.41 12.93 12.76
N TYR A 627 0.71 12.20 11.91
CA TYR A 627 1.29 11.67 10.69
C TYR A 627 1.26 12.74 9.61
N LEU A 628 2.42 13.07 9.06
CA LEU A 628 2.55 14.12 8.06
C LEU A 628 2.18 13.55 6.67
N ILE A 629 1.15 14.09 6.05
CA ILE A 629 0.74 13.70 4.70
C ILE A 629 1.33 14.66 3.66
N LYS A 630 1.28 15.98 3.94
CA LYS A 630 1.78 17.00 3.02
C LYS A 630 2.11 18.28 3.80
N TYR A 631 3.07 19.04 3.33
CA TYR A 631 3.32 20.39 3.85
C TYR A 631 3.34 21.42 2.72
N GLY A 632 3.04 22.68 3.06
CA GLY A 632 3.16 23.84 2.21
C GLY A 632 3.96 24.95 2.92
N THR A 633 4.72 25.71 2.19
CA THR A 633 5.43 26.92 2.67
C THR A 633 4.56 28.13 2.56
#